data_5583af473165bf789f735c2110c11fa4
#
_entry.id   5583af473165bf789f735c2110c11fa4
#
_cell.length_a   1.000
_cell.length_b   1.000
_cell.length_c   1.000
_cell.angle_alpha   90.00
_cell.angle_beta   90.00
_cell.angle_gamma   90.00
#
_symmetry.space_group_name_H-M   'P 1'
#
loop_
_entity.id
_entity.type
_entity.pdbx_description
1 polymer ?
#
loop_
_entity_poly.entity_id
_entity_poly.type
_entity_poly.pdbx_seq_one_letter_code
_entity_poly.pdbx_strand_id
1 'polypeptide(L)'
;MRKPVVVLVGRPNVGKSTLFNRLIGERLAIIDDVPGTTRDRLLAEGHWAGYDYFVVDTGGIDPSKQRTQEPLSIGSKEFIRDIRAQAELAMDEADVILLLVDAQQGVTQADLELVDILRRRQKTVDGKAETPILLVANKAESKSAWLGSMDFYSLGLGEPFAISAIHGTGTGDLLDAVVAHFPEAIDDDAEDESIKVAIVGKPNAGKSSLLNKIVGHDRSIVSDIPGTTRDSIDTKITHEGQEYTLIDTAGIRRRGSIEPGVEKYSVLRAMQAIGRSDVAILVIDAVSGITAQDTHIAGFIKDAWKSVILAVNKWDLIEK
;
A
#
# COMPACT_ATOMS: atom_id res chain seq x y z
N MET A 1 6.61 14.82 -3.70
CA MET A 1 6.14 13.79 -4.69
C MET A 1 5.58 12.57 -3.97
N ARG A 2 4.49 11.96 -4.48
CA ARG A 2 4.02 10.66 -4.00
C ARG A 2 4.94 9.55 -4.52
N LYS A 3 5.40 8.66 -3.63
CA LYS A 3 6.14 7.47 -4.05
C LYS A 3 5.16 6.45 -4.65
N PRO A 4 5.43 5.89 -5.85
CA PRO A 4 4.63 4.81 -6.43
C PRO A 4 4.57 3.58 -5.54
N VAL A 5 3.50 2.79 -5.67
CA VAL A 5 3.28 1.58 -4.86
C VAL A 5 3.29 0.34 -5.74
N VAL A 6 4.17 -0.60 -5.42
CA VAL A 6 4.27 -1.92 -6.06
C VAL A 6 3.71 -2.97 -5.10
N VAL A 7 2.67 -3.67 -5.50
CA VAL A 7 2.04 -4.70 -4.66
C VAL A 7 2.33 -6.10 -5.20
N LEU A 8 2.87 -6.97 -4.34
CA LEU A 8 3.12 -8.37 -4.64
C LEU A 8 1.88 -9.21 -4.32
N VAL A 9 1.35 -9.89 -5.32
CA VAL A 9 0.17 -10.75 -5.20
C VAL A 9 0.51 -12.14 -5.70
N GLY A 10 -0.08 -13.18 -5.13
CA GLY A 10 0.17 -14.55 -5.55
C GLY A 10 -0.17 -15.53 -4.43
N ARG A 11 -0.36 -16.79 -4.78
CA ARG A 11 -0.63 -17.86 -3.82
C ARG A 11 0.51 -18.04 -2.79
N PRO A 12 0.28 -18.73 -1.69
CA PRO A 12 1.34 -19.05 -0.73
C PRO A 12 2.53 -19.79 -1.39
N ASN A 13 3.73 -19.56 -0.89
CA ASN A 13 4.97 -20.24 -1.28
C ASN A 13 5.48 -20.02 -2.71
N VAL A 14 4.93 -19.07 -3.48
CA VAL A 14 5.49 -18.69 -4.79
C VAL A 14 6.74 -17.81 -4.68
N GLY A 15 7.09 -17.36 -3.46
CA GLY A 15 8.30 -16.59 -3.20
C GLY A 15 8.09 -15.08 -3.11
N LYS A 16 6.87 -14.62 -2.75
CA LYS A 16 6.57 -13.18 -2.56
C LYS A 16 7.55 -12.50 -1.60
N SER A 17 7.72 -13.04 -0.40
CA SER A 17 8.61 -12.45 0.61
C SER A 17 10.08 -12.51 0.20
N THR A 18 10.48 -13.49 -0.61
CA THR A 18 11.84 -13.55 -1.17
C THR A 18 12.03 -12.44 -2.19
N LEU A 19 11.06 -12.24 -3.09
CA LEU A 19 11.11 -11.15 -4.05
C LEU A 19 11.01 -9.79 -3.34
N PHE A 20 10.14 -9.64 -2.36
CA PHE A 20 10.05 -8.44 -1.53
C PHE A 20 11.41 -8.03 -0.98
N ASN A 21 12.12 -8.94 -0.30
CA ASN A 21 13.44 -8.68 0.24
C ASN A 21 14.47 -8.30 -0.87
N ARG A 22 14.32 -8.86 -2.06
CA ARG A 22 15.17 -8.54 -3.21
C ARG A 22 14.91 -7.14 -3.76
N LEU A 23 13.64 -6.73 -3.84
CA LEU A 23 13.24 -5.44 -4.40
C LEU A 23 13.62 -4.26 -3.49
N ILE A 24 13.66 -4.47 -2.18
CA ILE A 24 14.08 -3.44 -1.21
C ILE A 24 15.60 -3.34 -1.06
N GLY A 25 16.36 -4.35 -1.54
CA GLY A 25 17.82 -4.39 -1.46
C GLY A 25 18.33 -4.43 -0.02
N GLU A 26 19.49 -3.78 0.23
CA GLU A 26 20.06 -3.63 1.57
C GLU A 26 19.42 -2.49 2.39
N ARG A 27 18.53 -1.70 1.79
CA ARG A 27 17.78 -0.68 2.52
C ARG A 27 16.77 -1.37 3.44
N LEU A 28 16.94 -1.11 4.72
CA LEU A 28 16.16 -1.69 5.82
C LEU A 28 14.65 -1.56 5.58
N ALA A 29 13.93 -2.66 5.81
CA ALA A 29 12.49 -2.62 5.94
C ALA A 29 12.12 -1.57 7.01
N ILE A 30 11.25 -0.64 6.69
CA ILE A 30 10.89 0.52 7.52
C ILE A 30 10.26 0.11 8.87
N ILE A 31 9.97 -1.17 9.03
CA ILE A 31 9.41 -1.73 10.27
C ILE A 31 10.52 -2.52 10.97
N ASP A 32 11.33 -1.82 11.77
CA ASP A 32 12.41 -2.40 12.52
C ASP A 32 12.00 -2.78 13.95
N ASP A 33 12.61 -3.86 14.42
CA ASP A 33 12.78 -4.43 15.75
C ASP A 33 12.29 -3.61 16.97
N VAL A 34 10.98 -3.54 17.16
CA VAL A 34 10.45 -3.32 18.50
C VAL A 34 10.21 -4.72 19.11
N PRO A 35 10.83 -5.05 20.26
CA PRO A 35 10.62 -6.33 20.93
C PRO A 35 9.13 -6.52 21.24
N GLY A 36 8.47 -7.47 20.56
CA GLY A 36 7.05 -7.78 20.72
C GLY A 36 6.19 -7.66 19.44
N THR A 37 6.70 -7.08 18.36
CA THR A 37 6.02 -7.04 17.04
C THR A 37 6.71 -8.00 16.09
N THR A 38 6.49 -9.28 16.30
CA THR A 38 6.99 -10.33 15.43
C THR A 38 6.23 -10.34 14.10
N ARG A 39 6.98 -10.17 12.98
CA ARG A 39 6.67 -10.67 11.63
C ARG A 39 5.86 -9.83 10.63
N ASP A 40 5.73 -8.55 10.76
CA ASP A 40 5.00 -7.75 9.73
C ASP A 40 5.94 -6.91 8.83
N ARG A 41 6.89 -7.56 8.14
CA ARG A 41 7.61 -6.96 7.00
C ARG A 41 6.69 -6.92 5.77
N LEU A 42 5.64 -6.07 5.82
CA LEU A 42 4.65 -6.02 4.73
C LEU A 42 4.83 -4.82 3.82
N LEU A 43 5.59 -3.82 4.26
CA LEU A 43 5.79 -2.55 3.56
C LEU A 43 7.24 -2.11 3.73
N ALA A 44 7.90 -1.77 2.64
CA ALA A 44 9.24 -1.22 2.65
C ALA A 44 9.47 -0.28 1.45
N GLU A 45 10.52 0.52 1.52
CA GLU A 45 10.96 1.35 0.41
C GLU A 45 11.95 0.61 -0.46
N GLY A 46 11.74 0.66 -1.78
CA GLY A 46 12.68 0.24 -2.80
C GLY A 46 13.22 1.44 -3.57
N HIS A 47 14.35 1.23 -4.25
CA HIS A 47 14.96 2.21 -5.14
C HIS A 47 15.46 1.54 -6.40
N TRP A 48 15.13 2.08 -7.58
CA TRP A 48 15.63 1.60 -8.86
C TRP A 48 15.63 2.70 -9.90
N ALA A 49 16.69 2.77 -10.69
CA ALA A 49 16.83 3.72 -11.81
C ALA A 49 16.47 5.19 -11.45
N GLY A 50 16.74 5.62 -10.20
CA GLY A 50 16.45 6.98 -9.74
C GLY A 50 15.05 7.17 -9.15
N TYR A 51 14.21 6.14 -9.12
CA TYR A 51 12.87 6.17 -8.53
C TYR A 51 12.86 5.53 -7.15
N ASP A 52 12.30 6.23 -6.17
CA ASP A 52 11.92 5.67 -4.87
C ASP A 52 10.46 5.22 -4.92
N TYR A 53 10.16 4.02 -4.44
CA TYR A 53 8.81 3.45 -4.44
C TYR A 53 8.55 2.62 -3.19
N PHE A 54 7.29 2.37 -2.89
CA PHE A 54 6.90 1.44 -1.84
C PHE A 54 6.66 0.05 -2.42
N VAL A 55 7.09 -0.98 -1.70
CA VAL A 55 6.78 -2.40 -1.99
C VAL A 55 5.90 -2.94 -0.88
N VAL A 56 4.81 -3.62 -1.26
CA VAL A 56 3.88 -4.27 -0.33
C VAL A 56 3.86 -5.77 -0.57
N ASP A 57 4.19 -6.57 0.45
CA ASP A 57 4.00 -8.03 0.42
C ASP A 57 2.64 -8.40 1.00
N THR A 58 1.73 -8.90 0.17
CA THR A 58 0.40 -9.34 0.62
C THR A 58 0.42 -10.70 1.33
N GLY A 59 1.53 -11.44 1.27
CA GLY A 59 1.65 -12.79 1.85
C GLY A 59 1.59 -12.85 3.38
N GLY A 60 1.85 -11.74 4.06
CA GLY A 60 1.72 -11.61 5.51
C GLY A 60 0.35 -11.12 6.00
N ILE A 61 -0.62 -10.91 5.09
CA ILE A 61 -1.95 -10.36 5.41
C ILE A 61 -2.90 -11.40 6.02
N ASP A 62 -2.49 -12.67 6.12
CA ASP A 62 -3.32 -13.76 6.63
C ASP A 62 -3.60 -13.62 8.14
N PRO A 63 -4.84 -13.23 8.55
CA PRO A 63 -5.21 -13.16 9.96
C PRO A 63 -5.31 -14.54 10.62
N SER A 64 -5.42 -15.63 9.83
CA SER A 64 -5.62 -16.99 10.32
C SER A 64 -4.31 -17.66 10.76
N LYS A 65 -3.15 -17.19 10.28
CA LYS A 65 -1.83 -17.72 10.64
C LYS A 65 -1.44 -17.54 12.10
N GLN A 66 -2.18 -16.75 12.85
CA GLN A 66 -1.96 -16.66 14.31
C GLN A 66 -2.48 -17.88 15.08
N ARG A 67 -3.22 -18.80 14.46
CA ARG A 67 -3.88 -19.92 15.19
C ARG A 67 -3.51 -21.33 14.79
N THR A 68 -2.99 -21.58 13.59
CA THR A 68 -2.61 -22.96 13.17
C THR A 68 -1.40 -22.96 12.26
N GLN A 69 -0.44 -23.84 12.53
CA GLN A 69 0.78 -24.04 11.72
C GLN A 69 0.53 -24.89 10.46
N GLU A 70 -0.72 -25.23 10.13
CA GLU A 70 -1.04 -26.05 8.96
C GLU A 70 -1.30 -25.18 7.74
N PRO A 71 -0.73 -25.52 6.58
CA PRO A 71 -1.01 -24.82 5.34
C PRO A 71 -2.48 -25.00 4.96
N LEU A 72 -3.17 -23.89 4.62
CA LEU A 72 -4.54 -23.94 4.15
C LEU A 72 -4.65 -24.83 2.90
N SER A 73 -5.63 -25.73 2.87
CA SER A 73 -5.89 -26.56 1.71
C SER A 73 -6.38 -25.68 0.55
N ILE A 74 -5.78 -25.87 -0.63
CA ILE A 74 -6.16 -25.17 -1.88
C ILE A 74 -7.66 -25.38 -2.13
N GLY A 75 -8.42 -24.27 -2.32
CA GLY A 75 -9.87 -24.33 -2.51
C GLY A 75 -10.71 -24.24 -1.23
N SER A 76 -10.09 -24.13 -0.04
CA SER A 76 -10.84 -23.83 1.18
C SER A 76 -11.46 -22.42 1.12
N LYS A 77 -12.58 -22.21 1.83
CA LYS A 77 -13.23 -20.88 1.90
C LYS A 77 -12.28 -19.81 2.47
N GLU A 78 -11.39 -20.19 3.36
CA GLU A 78 -10.38 -19.32 3.95
C GLU A 78 -9.31 -18.94 2.91
N PHE A 79 -8.82 -19.90 2.13
CA PHE A 79 -7.87 -19.66 1.05
C PHE A 79 -8.41 -18.68 -0.01
N ILE A 80 -9.67 -18.87 -0.44
CA ILE A 80 -10.33 -17.96 -1.40
C ILE A 80 -10.52 -16.57 -0.81
N ARG A 81 -10.82 -16.48 0.49
CA ARG A 81 -10.95 -15.20 1.20
C ARG A 81 -9.63 -14.45 1.25
N ASP A 82 -8.52 -15.13 1.50
CA ASP A 82 -7.19 -14.52 1.54
C ASP A 82 -6.74 -14.03 0.17
N ILE A 83 -6.95 -14.83 -0.89
CA ILE A 83 -6.68 -14.44 -2.27
C ILE A 83 -7.49 -13.18 -2.64
N ARG A 84 -8.76 -13.14 -2.25
CA ARG A 84 -9.62 -11.99 -2.49
C ARG A 84 -9.11 -10.73 -1.78
N ALA A 85 -8.74 -10.83 -0.51
CA ALA A 85 -8.22 -9.72 0.26
C ALA A 85 -6.91 -9.16 -0.35
N GLN A 86 -6.03 -10.05 -0.83
CA GLN A 86 -4.81 -9.65 -1.55
C GLN A 86 -5.11 -8.89 -2.84
N ALA A 87 -6.04 -9.40 -3.64
CA ALA A 87 -6.42 -8.76 -4.90
C ALA A 87 -7.11 -7.41 -4.66
N GLU A 88 -7.96 -7.32 -3.66
CA GLU A 88 -8.65 -6.08 -3.27
C GLU A 88 -7.65 -5.00 -2.90
N LEU A 89 -6.68 -5.33 -2.04
CA LEU A 89 -5.59 -4.42 -1.71
C LEU A 89 -4.84 -3.94 -2.94
N ALA A 90 -4.39 -4.91 -3.73
CA ALA A 90 -3.58 -4.60 -4.89
C ALA A 90 -4.29 -3.63 -5.84
N MET A 91 -5.61 -3.84 -6.07
CA MET A 91 -6.39 -2.99 -6.96
C MET A 91 -6.69 -1.61 -6.39
N ASP A 92 -6.77 -1.48 -5.07
CA ASP A 92 -7.10 -0.21 -4.41
C ASP A 92 -5.89 0.70 -4.21
N GLU A 93 -4.68 0.13 -3.99
CA GLU A 93 -3.52 0.90 -3.55
C GLU A 93 -2.32 0.85 -4.52
N ALA A 94 -2.26 -0.11 -5.47
CA ALA A 94 -1.10 -0.30 -6.32
C ALA A 94 -1.08 0.64 -7.53
N ASP A 95 0.09 1.19 -7.83
CA ASP A 95 0.40 1.75 -9.13
C ASP A 95 0.84 0.66 -10.12
N VAL A 96 1.50 -0.41 -9.60
CA VAL A 96 1.88 -1.61 -10.35
C VAL A 96 1.62 -2.85 -9.51
N ILE A 97 0.99 -3.87 -10.09
CA ILE A 97 0.77 -5.17 -9.46
C ILE A 97 1.75 -6.18 -10.04
N LEU A 98 2.50 -6.88 -9.17
CA LEU A 98 3.31 -8.03 -9.54
C LEU A 98 2.55 -9.30 -9.16
N LEU A 99 2.02 -10.02 -10.15
CA LEU A 99 1.39 -11.32 -9.93
C LEU A 99 2.46 -12.41 -10.01
N LEU A 100 2.82 -12.97 -8.85
CA LEU A 100 3.81 -14.03 -8.75
C LEU A 100 3.18 -15.41 -8.91
N VAL A 101 3.78 -16.20 -9.80
CA VAL A 101 3.50 -17.63 -10.01
C VAL A 101 4.79 -18.45 -9.87
N ASP A 102 4.67 -19.76 -9.70
CA ASP A 102 5.78 -20.68 -9.48
C ASP A 102 6.11 -21.42 -10.79
N ALA A 103 7.24 -21.09 -11.42
CA ALA A 103 7.67 -21.67 -12.68
C ALA A 103 7.93 -23.20 -12.62
N GLN A 104 8.17 -23.74 -11.41
CA GLN A 104 8.40 -25.18 -11.23
C GLN A 104 7.09 -25.97 -11.13
N GLN A 105 6.00 -25.33 -10.68
CA GLN A 105 4.70 -26.01 -10.49
C GLN A 105 3.75 -25.82 -11.67
N GLY A 106 4.03 -24.86 -12.56
CA GLY A 106 3.16 -24.51 -13.66
C GLY A 106 1.87 -23.81 -13.21
N VAL A 107 0.93 -23.63 -14.15
CA VAL A 107 -0.34 -22.94 -13.91
C VAL A 107 -1.25 -23.80 -13.00
N THR A 108 -1.75 -23.20 -11.94
CA THR A 108 -2.67 -23.84 -11.00
C THR A 108 -4.06 -23.19 -11.02
N GLN A 109 -5.06 -23.89 -10.49
CA GLN A 109 -6.42 -23.36 -10.35
C GLN A 109 -6.45 -22.06 -9.52
N ALA A 110 -5.61 -21.99 -8.49
CA ALA A 110 -5.49 -20.79 -7.64
C ALA A 110 -4.93 -19.56 -8.39
N ASP A 111 -4.01 -19.78 -9.32
CA ASP A 111 -3.50 -18.71 -10.19
C ASP A 111 -4.60 -18.18 -11.12
N LEU A 112 -5.41 -19.09 -11.71
CA LEU A 112 -6.55 -18.73 -12.55
C LEU A 112 -7.60 -17.92 -11.78
N GLU A 113 -7.96 -18.36 -10.57
CA GLU A 113 -8.92 -17.66 -9.71
C GLU A 113 -8.44 -16.26 -9.35
N LEU A 114 -7.14 -16.11 -9.02
CA LEU A 114 -6.56 -14.82 -8.69
C LEU A 114 -6.57 -13.88 -9.91
N VAL A 115 -6.19 -14.37 -11.08
CA VAL A 115 -6.26 -13.59 -12.34
C VAL A 115 -7.69 -13.14 -12.63
N ASP A 116 -8.67 -14.02 -12.42
CA ASP A 116 -10.08 -13.70 -12.66
C ASP A 116 -10.59 -12.59 -11.73
N ILE A 117 -10.19 -12.61 -10.46
CA ILE A 117 -10.53 -11.57 -9.48
C ILE A 117 -9.87 -10.24 -9.87
N LEU A 118 -8.59 -10.25 -10.23
CA LEU A 118 -7.87 -9.05 -10.64
C LEU A 118 -8.51 -8.43 -11.88
N ARG A 119 -8.82 -9.21 -12.91
CA ARG A 119 -9.46 -8.74 -14.14
C ARG A 119 -10.84 -8.14 -13.92
N ARG A 120 -11.68 -8.78 -13.10
CA ARG A 120 -13.04 -8.27 -12.80
C ARG A 120 -13.04 -6.92 -12.12
N ARG A 121 -11.98 -6.62 -11.38
CA ARG A 121 -11.82 -5.34 -10.66
C ARG A 121 -11.03 -4.31 -11.43
N GLN A 122 -10.28 -4.73 -12.45
CA GLN A 122 -9.46 -3.85 -13.25
C GLN A 122 -10.35 -2.84 -14.00
N LYS A 123 -10.20 -1.57 -13.67
CA LYS A 123 -10.85 -0.48 -14.40
C LYS A 123 -10.06 -0.20 -15.67
N THR A 124 -10.75 0.25 -16.69
CA THR A 124 -10.15 0.69 -17.95
C THR A 124 -10.44 2.17 -18.15
N VAL A 125 -9.40 2.95 -18.42
CA VAL A 125 -9.51 4.34 -18.81
C VAL A 125 -8.94 4.46 -20.24
N ASP A 126 -9.72 5.01 -21.18
CA ASP A 126 -9.34 5.12 -22.59
C ASP A 126 -8.86 3.79 -23.22
N GLY A 127 -9.47 2.68 -22.82
CA GLY A 127 -9.13 1.34 -23.32
C GLY A 127 -7.85 0.73 -22.78
N LYS A 128 -7.15 1.40 -21.86
CA LYS A 128 -5.98 0.88 -21.14
C LYS A 128 -6.37 0.52 -19.71
N ALA A 129 -5.78 -0.56 -19.21
CA ALA A 129 -5.93 -0.95 -17.81
C ALA A 129 -5.33 0.15 -16.91
N GLU A 130 -6.11 0.59 -15.94
CA GLU A 130 -5.69 1.65 -15.03
C GLU A 130 -4.52 1.22 -14.14
N THR A 131 -4.52 -0.05 -13.63
CA THR A 131 -3.39 -0.63 -12.90
C THR A 131 -2.73 -1.71 -13.72
N PRO A 132 -1.48 -1.55 -14.17
CA PRO A 132 -0.75 -2.59 -14.87
C PRO A 132 -0.50 -3.79 -13.95
N ILE A 133 -0.68 -4.99 -14.50
CA ILE A 133 -0.40 -6.26 -13.84
C ILE A 133 0.75 -6.92 -14.60
N LEU A 134 1.91 -7.03 -13.97
CA LEU A 134 3.06 -7.73 -14.52
C LEU A 134 3.08 -9.16 -14.01
N LEU A 135 3.14 -10.12 -14.90
CA LEU A 135 3.18 -11.54 -14.59
C LEU A 135 4.62 -11.98 -14.32
N VAL A 136 4.89 -12.50 -13.12
CA VAL A 136 6.22 -12.85 -12.65
C VAL A 136 6.29 -14.36 -12.37
N ALA A 137 6.98 -15.11 -13.25
CA ALA A 137 7.25 -16.53 -13.09
C ALA A 137 8.53 -16.72 -12.27
N ASN A 138 8.38 -16.86 -10.95
CA ASN A 138 9.50 -17.02 -10.02
C ASN A 138 9.97 -18.48 -9.93
N LYS A 139 11.16 -18.69 -9.38
CA LYS A 139 11.86 -19.99 -9.27
C LYS A 139 12.29 -20.59 -10.61
N ALA A 140 12.60 -19.71 -11.57
CA ALA A 140 13.09 -20.09 -12.90
C ALA A 140 14.62 -20.31 -12.92
N GLU A 141 15.16 -21.10 -11.94
CA GLU A 141 16.60 -21.35 -11.80
C GLU A 141 17.14 -22.33 -12.84
N SER A 142 16.29 -23.24 -13.33
CA SER A 142 16.69 -24.25 -14.32
C SER A 142 16.17 -23.87 -15.72
N LYS A 143 16.86 -24.38 -16.76
CA LYS A 143 16.41 -24.22 -18.15
C LYS A 143 15.00 -24.75 -18.37
N SER A 144 14.62 -25.86 -17.70
CA SER A 144 13.27 -26.42 -17.78
C SER A 144 12.23 -25.51 -17.11
N ALA A 145 12.52 -24.94 -15.94
CA ALA A 145 11.63 -24.01 -15.28
C ALA A 145 11.49 -22.69 -16.06
N TRP A 146 12.59 -22.23 -16.66
CA TRP A 146 12.57 -21.06 -17.55
C TRP A 146 11.67 -21.32 -18.79
N LEU A 147 11.79 -22.48 -19.43
CA LEU A 147 10.91 -22.87 -20.55
C LEU A 147 9.45 -23.05 -20.08
N GLY A 148 9.24 -23.63 -18.90
CA GLY A 148 7.92 -23.79 -18.29
C GLY A 148 7.23 -22.46 -17.96
N SER A 149 7.99 -21.36 -17.84
CA SER A 149 7.38 -20.05 -17.64
C SER A 149 6.51 -19.60 -18.81
N MET A 150 6.74 -20.15 -20.00
CA MET A 150 5.93 -19.87 -21.21
C MET A 150 4.50 -20.37 -21.08
N ASP A 151 4.22 -21.40 -20.28
CA ASP A 151 2.87 -21.91 -20.06
C ASP A 151 1.94 -20.84 -19.43
N PHE A 152 2.52 -19.87 -18.72
CA PHE A 152 1.79 -18.79 -18.08
C PHE A 152 1.24 -17.73 -19.05
N TYR A 153 1.61 -17.75 -20.33
CA TYR A 153 0.91 -16.98 -21.36
C TYR A 153 -0.59 -17.32 -21.41
N SER A 154 -0.96 -18.54 -21.02
CA SER A 154 -2.36 -18.97 -20.92
C SER A 154 -3.18 -18.14 -19.91
N LEU A 155 -2.54 -17.46 -18.97
CA LEU A 155 -3.17 -16.52 -18.07
C LEU A 155 -3.61 -15.22 -18.76
N GLY A 156 -3.08 -14.92 -19.98
CA GLY A 156 -3.48 -13.77 -20.80
C GLY A 156 -3.14 -12.42 -20.18
N LEU A 157 -2.07 -12.32 -19.38
CA LEU A 157 -1.54 -11.09 -18.78
C LEU A 157 -0.29 -10.57 -19.50
N GLY A 158 -0.01 -11.07 -20.71
CA GLY A 158 1.18 -10.71 -21.47
C GLY A 158 2.36 -11.66 -21.20
N GLU A 159 3.56 -11.19 -21.53
CA GLU A 159 4.80 -11.96 -21.38
C GLU A 159 5.18 -12.14 -19.91
N PRO A 160 5.40 -13.38 -19.43
CA PRO A 160 5.82 -13.62 -18.07
C PRO A 160 7.31 -13.26 -17.88
N PHE A 161 7.63 -12.48 -16.85
CA PHE A 161 9.01 -12.26 -16.42
C PHE A 161 9.53 -13.51 -15.70
N ALA A 162 10.38 -14.29 -16.35
CA ALA A 162 11.01 -15.45 -15.74
C ALA A 162 12.17 -15.01 -14.83
N ILE A 163 12.01 -15.18 -13.51
CA ILE A 163 13.01 -14.71 -12.54
C ILE A 163 13.41 -15.80 -11.54
N SER A 164 14.55 -15.59 -10.90
CA SER A 164 14.88 -16.22 -9.62
C SER A 164 15.05 -15.17 -8.54
N ALA A 165 14.07 -15.02 -7.67
CA ALA A 165 14.15 -14.08 -6.57
C ALA A 165 15.30 -14.38 -5.59
N ILE A 166 15.66 -15.66 -5.44
CA ILE A 166 16.79 -16.10 -4.60
C ILE A 166 18.12 -15.64 -5.19
N HIS A 167 18.32 -15.87 -6.49
CA HIS A 167 19.59 -15.59 -7.15
C HIS A 167 19.67 -14.20 -7.79
N GLY A 168 18.53 -13.50 -7.92
CA GLY A 168 18.45 -12.18 -8.55
C GLY A 168 18.45 -12.21 -10.08
N THR A 169 18.39 -13.39 -10.70
CA THR A 169 18.33 -13.52 -12.15
C THR A 169 17.02 -12.97 -12.69
N GLY A 170 17.04 -12.13 -13.74
CA GLY A 170 15.87 -11.55 -14.38
C GLY A 170 15.17 -10.44 -13.56
N THR A 171 15.65 -10.13 -12.34
CA THR A 171 15.02 -9.11 -11.51
C THR A 171 15.31 -7.68 -11.99
N GLY A 172 16.42 -7.45 -12.71
CA GLY A 172 16.71 -6.15 -13.32
C GLY A 172 15.70 -5.79 -14.40
N ASP A 173 15.45 -6.69 -15.35
CA ASP A 173 14.48 -6.49 -16.43
C ASP A 173 13.05 -6.30 -15.88
N LEU A 174 12.70 -7.04 -14.80
CA LEU A 174 11.44 -6.84 -14.09
C LEU A 174 11.35 -5.44 -13.48
N LEU A 175 12.40 -4.96 -12.81
CA LEU A 175 12.44 -3.65 -12.19
C LEU A 175 12.39 -2.52 -13.23
N ASP A 176 13.06 -2.66 -14.36
CA ASP A 176 12.96 -1.72 -15.48
C ASP A 176 11.52 -1.64 -16.02
N ALA A 177 10.86 -2.79 -16.16
CA ALA A 177 9.45 -2.83 -16.55
C ALA A 177 8.52 -2.21 -15.49
N VAL A 178 8.78 -2.41 -14.19
CA VAL A 178 8.04 -1.78 -13.09
C VAL A 178 8.13 -0.27 -13.19
N VAL A 179 9.34 0.27 -13.28
CA VAL A 179 9.58 1.72 -13.35
C VAL A 179 8.95 2.35 -14.59
N ALA A 180 8.97 1.65 -15.73
CA ALA A 180 8.33 2.13 -16.96
C ALA A 180 6.82 2.32 -16.84
N HIS A 181 6.18 1.74 -15.82
CA HIS A 181 4.76 1.88 -15.54
C HIS A 181 4.45 2.86 -14.40
N PHE A 182 5.48 3.46 -13.80
CA PHE A 182 5.23 4.47 -12.78
C PHE A 182 4.57 5.71 -13.42
N PRO A 183 3.63 6.35 -12.69
CA PRO A 183 3.07 7.60 -13.17
C PRO A 183 4.18 8.62 -13.38
N GLU A 184 4.09 9.39 -14.47
CA GLU A 184 4.98 10.52 -14.68
C GLU A 184 4.95 11.42 -13.44
N ALA A 185 6.12 11.89 -13.02
CA ALA A 185 6.23 12.83 -11.92
C ALA A 185 5.54 14.13 -12.36
N ILE A 186 4.30 14.32 -11.94
CA ILE A 186 3.64 15.61 -12.09
C ILE A 186 4.28 16.51 -11.03
N ASP A 187 4.93 17.54 -11.48
CA ASP A 187 5.49 18.59 -10.63
C ASP A 187 4.32 19.46 -10.13
N ASP A 188 3.53 18.90 -9.19
CA ASP A 188 2.38 19.58 -8.56
C ASP A 188 2.81 20.78 -7.70
N ASP A 189 4.12 20.95 -7.48
CA ASP A 189 4.66 21.93 -6.55
C ASP A 189 4.94 23.29 -7.16
N ALA A 190 4.74 23.47 -8.47
CA ALA A 190 5.21 24.70 -9.12
C ALA A 190 4.37 25.95 -8.82
N GLU A 191 3.12 25.84 -8.28
CA GLU A 191 2.24 26.99 -8.02
C GLU A 191 1.35 26.88 -6.77
N ASP A 192 1.43 25.83 -5.95
CA ASP A 192 0.56 25.67 -4.78
C ASP A 192 1.27 26.12 -3.49
N GLU A 193 1.12 27.41 -3.14
CA GLU A 193 1.67 28.00 -1.88
C GLU A 193 0.88 27.58 -0.63
N SER A 194 -0.13 26.71 -0.73
CA SER A 194 -0.92 26.27 0.41
C SER A 194 -0.10 25.35 1.33
N ILE A 195 -0.29 25.48 2.63
CA ILE A 195 0.33 24.58 3.63
C ILE A 195 -0.37 23.22 3.54
N LYS A 196 0.38 22.18 3.19
CA LYS A 196 -0.12 20.80 3.05
C LYS A 196 -0.14 20.09 4.41
N VAL A 197 -1.33 19.63 4.85
CA VAL A 197 -1.54 19.04 6.17
C VAL A 197 -2.08 17.62 6.05
N ALA A 198 -1.38 16.65 6.64
CA ALA A 198 -1.85 15.26 6.76
C ALA A 198 -2.47 15.02 8.14
N ILE A 199 -3.65 14.38 8.21
CA ILE A 199 -4.27 13.93 9.47
C ILE A 199 -4.09 12.43 9.57
N VAL A 200 -3.19 11.98 10.48
CA VAL A 200 -2.80 10.58 10.64
C VAL A 200 -3.07 10.08 12.05
N GLY A 201 -3.03 8.77 12.25
CA GLY A 201 -3.26 8.13 13.54
C GLY A 201 -3.98 6.80 13.36
N LYS A 202 -4.07 5.99 14.41
CA LYS A 202 -4.71 4.67 14.40
C LYS A 202 -6.18 4.72 14.01
N PRO A 203 -6.79 3.59 13.59
CA PRO A 203 -8.23 3.50 13.39
C PRO A 203 -9.00 3.93 14.65
N ASN A 204 -10.14 4.60 14.44
CA ASN A 204 -11.01 5.09 15.52
C ASN A 204 -10.40 6.12 16.51
N ALA A 205 -9.23 6.67 16.23
CA ALA A 205 -8.67 7.77 17.04
C ALA A 205 -9.47 9.08 16.92
N GLY A 206 -10.39 9.17 15.93
CA GLY A 206 -11.24 10.34 15.72
C GLY A 206 -10.80 11.28 14.61
N LYS A 207 -9.96 10.81 13.69
CA LYS A 207 -9.48 11.57 12.51
C LYS A 207 -10.62 12.17 11.69
N SER A 208 -11.65 11.38 11.39
CA SER A 208 -12.82 11.83 10.62
C SER A 208 -13.61 12.91 11.35
N SER A 209 -13.74 12.79 12.67
CA SER A 209 -14.42 13.79 13.50
C SER A 209 -13.64 15.11 13.52
N LEU A 210 -12.31 15.03 13.64
CA LEU A 210 -11.44 16.19 13.58
C LEU A 210 -11.51 16.87 12.21
N LEU A 211 -11.37 16.08 11.12
CA LEU A 211 -11.50 16.58 9.75
C LEU A 211 -12.83 17.30 9.53
N ASN A 212 -13.95 16.66 9.89
CA ASN A 212 -15.28 17.25 9.71
C ASN A 212 -15.43 18.54 10.53
N LYS A 213 -14.82 18.62 11.70
CA LYS A 213 -14.86 19.84 12.52
C LYS A 213 -14.03 20.97 11.91
N ILE A 214 -12.87 20.66 11.33
CA ILE A 214 -12.03 21.64 10.63
C ILE A 214 -12.74 22.17 9.38
N VAL A 215 -13.27 21.26 8.56
CA VAL A 215 -13.96 21.59 7.30
C VAL A 215 -15.30 22.27 7.53
N GLY A 216 -16.02 21.91 8.60
CA GLY A 216 -17.35 22.48 8.96
C GLY A 216 -17.29 23.77 9.76
N HIS A 217 -16.12 24.42 9.90
CA HIS A 217 -16.04 25.70 10.61
C HIS A 217 -16.59 26.82 9.72
N ASP A 218 -17.50 27.66 10.24
CA ASP A 218 -18.26 28.70 9.51
C ASP A 218 -17.42 29.74 8.74
N ARG A 219 -16.09 29.72 8.92
CA ARG A 219 -15.14 30.64 8.28
C ARG A 219 -14.24 29.99 7.23
N SER A 220 -14.46 28.72 6.89
CA SER A 220 -13.62 27.99 5.94
C SER A 220 -14.34 27.91 4.59
N ILE A 221 -13.73 28.43 3.54
CA ILE A 221 -14.15 28.15 2.15
C ILE A 221 -13.55 26.79 1.79
N VAL A 222 -14.39 25.85 1.40
CA VAL A 222 -13.99 24.46 1.11
C VAL A 222 -14.13 24.19 -0.37
N SER A 223 -13.07 23.68 -0.99
CA SER A 223 -13.11 23.10 -2.35
C SER A 223 -12.43 21.74 -2.35
N ASP A 224 -13.10 20.73 -2.88
CA ASP A 224 -12.51 19.42 -3.10
C ASP A 224 -11.72 19.46 -4.42
N ILE A 225 -10.44 19.11 -4.35
CA ILE A 225 -9.59 19.00 -5.54
C ILE A 225 -9.39 17.51 -5.79
N PRO A 226 -9.72 17.00 -6.99
CA PRO A 226 -9.33 15.67 -7.39
C PRO A 226 -7.80 15.58 -7.34
N GLY A 227 -7.27 14.74 -6.44
CA GLY A 227 -5.84 14.49 -6.38
C GLY A 227 -5.36 13.81 -7.65
N THR A 228 -4.10 13.95 -7.98
CA THR A 228 -3.41 13.28 -9.10
C THR A 228 -3.33 11.76 -8.93
N THR A 229 -3.90 11.22 -7.87
CA THR A 229 -3.92 9.80 -7.53
C THR A 229 -5.34 9.24 -7.53
N ARG A 230 -5.48 8.02 -7.98
CA ARG A 230 -6.70 7.28 -8.33
C ARG A 230 -7.93 7.44 -7.43
N ASP A 231 -7.75 7.80 -6.15
CA ASP A 231 -8.85 7.96 -5.18
C ASP A 231 -8.55 8.97 -4.06
N SER A 232 -7.44 9.72 -4.12
CA SER A 232 -7.15 10.74 -3.11
C SER A 232 -7.84 12.04 -3.48
N ILE A 233 -8.80 12.45 -2.68
CA ILE A 233 -9.38 13.78 -2.75
C ILE A 233 -8.69 14.59 -1.66
N ASP A 234 -7.97 15.62 -2.08
CA ASP A 234 -7.42 16.62 -1.17
C ASP A 234 -8.48 17.72 -1.01
N THR A 235 -8.53 18.33 0.16
CA THR A 235 -9.52 19.39 0.44
C THR A 235 -8.79 20.68 0.75
N LYS A 236 -8.96 21.70 -0.08
CA LYS A 236 -8.48 23.05 0.22
C LYS A 236 -9.43 23.76 1.17
N ILE A 237 -8.85 24.42 2.16
CA ILE A 237 -9.55 25.27 3.11
C ILE A 237 -8.79 26.59 3.25
N THR A 238 -9.51 27.69 3.45
CA THR A 238 -8.93 29.00 3.77
C THR A 238 -9.33 29.37 5.17
N HIS A 239 -8.37 29.69 6.04
CA HIS A 239 -8.61 30.14 7.39
C HIS A 239 -7.78 31.41 7.65
N GLU A 240 -8.43 32.49 8.05
CA GLU A 240 -7.81 33.81 8.32
C GLU A 240 -6.90 34.32 7.18
N GLY A 241 -7.26 34.02 5.92
CA GLY A 241 -6.51 34.43 4.74
C GLY A 241 -5.35 33.52 4.36
N GLN A 242 -5.06 32.47 5.15
CA GLN A 242 -4.06 31.46 4.83
C GLN A 242 -4.74 30.25 4.19
N GLU A 243 -4.17 29.75 3.10
CA GLU A 243 -4.62 28.53 2.43
C GLU A 243 -3.94 27.28 3.00
N TYR A 244 -4.73 26.23 3.21
CA TYR A 244 -4.28 24.91 3.65
C TYR A 244 -4.86 23.85 2.72
N THR A 245 -4.07 22.82 2.41
CA THR A 245 -4.51 21.63 1.69
C THR A 245 -4.47 20.41 2.61
N LEU A 246 -5.65 19.91 2.97
CA LEU A 246 -5.78 18.67 3.75
C LEU A 246 -5.60 17.47 2.83
N ILE A 247 -4.56 16.67 3.05
CA ILE A 247 -4.15 15.55 2.20
C ILE A 247 -4.97 14.30 2.49
N ASP A 248 -5.39 13.56 1.45
CA ASP A 248 -6.10 12.27 1.50
C ASP A 248 -7.37 12.29 2.35
N THR A 249 -8.19 13.31 2.21
CA THR A 249 -9.46 13.44 2.97
C THR A 249 -10.47 12.36 2.60
N ALA A 250 -10.45 11.82 1.35
CA ALA A 250 -11.31 10.72 0.93
C ALA A 250 -11.05 9.44 1.72
N GLY A 251 -9.78 9.11 1.98
CA GLY A 251 -9.40 7.98 2.81
C GLY A 251 -9.91 8.10 4.25
N ILE A 252 -10.03 9.32 4.74
CA ILE A 252 -10.58 9.61 6.08
C ILE A 252 -12.12 9.53 6.08
N ARG A 253 -12.81 10.04 5.02
CA ARG A 253 -14.28 10.10 4.92
C ARG A 253 -14.93 8.74 4.65
N ARG A 254 -14.33 7.88 3.80
CA ARG A 254 -14.90 6.57 3.38
C ARG A 254 -15.00 5.52 4.49
N ARG A 255 -14.36 5.71 5.64
CA ARG A 255 -14.22 4.70 6.70
C ARG A 255 -15.31 4.72 7.78
N GLY A 256 -16.57 4.90 7.39
CA GLY A 256 -17.71 4.69 8.32
C GLY A 256 -18.00 3.22 8.64
N SER A 257 -17.39 2.24 7.94
CA SER A 257 -17.60 0.80 8.15
C SER A 257 -16.27 0.06 8.06
N ILE A 258 -15.80 -0.50 9.17
CA ILE A 258 -14.51 -1.19 9.29
C ILE A 258 -14.73 -2.69 9.27
N GLU A 259 -14.19 -3.38 8.25
CA GLU A 259 -14.01 -4.83 8.27
C GLU A 259 -12.64 -5.20 8.85
N PRO A 260 -12.47 -6.35 9.55
CA PRO A 260 -11.19 -6.82 10.05
C PRO A 260 -10.21 -7.09 8.89
N GLY A 261 -9.02 -6.53 8.97
CA GLY A 261 -7.98 -6.60 7.91
C GLY A 261 -7.58 -5.25 7.35
N VAL A 262 -8.37 -4.21 7.58
CA VAL A 262 -8.18 -2.84 7.06
C VAL A 262 -7.10 -2.05 7.81
N GLU A 263 -6.62 -2.53 8.96
CA GLU A 263 -5.64 -1.81 9.79
C GLU A 263 -4.30 -1.57 9.07
N LYS A 264 -3.84 -2.54 8.28
CA LYS A 264 -2.55 -2.49 7.57
C LYS A 264 -2.55 -1.46 6.42
N TYR A 265 -3.69 -1.24 5.78
CA TYR A 265 -3.88 -0.20 4.75
C TYR A 265 -3.79 1.21 5.31
N SER A 266 -4.14 1.36 6.59
CA SER A 266 -4.05 2.64 7.28
C SER A 266 -2.62 3.16 7.34
N VAL A 267 -1.63 2.27 7.43
CA VAL A 267 -0.21 2.65 7.53
C VAL A 267 0.32 3.15 6.19
N LEU A 268 0.09 2.43 5.09
CA LEU A 268 0.54 2.85 3.76
C LEU A 268 -0.01 4.22 3.38
N ARG A 269 -1.33 4.43 3.56
CA ARG A 269 -1.96 5.73 3.31
C ARG A 269 -1.44 6.83 4.22
N ALA A 270 -1.20 6.51 5.49
CA ALA A 270 -0.58 7.46 6.41
C ALA A 270 0.81 7.88 5.91
N MET A 271 1.64 6.93 5.46
CA MET A 271 2.97 7.23 4.91
C MET A 271 2.90 8.07 3.64
N GLN A 272 1.97 7.74 2.72
CA GLN A 272 1.77 8.54 1.51
C GLN A 272 1.30 9.96 1.84
N ALA A 273 0.37 10.12 2.77
CA ALA A 273 -0.11 11.42 3.21
C ALA A 273 1.00 12.23 3.90
N ILE A 274 1.78 11.59 4.79
CA ILE A 274 2.94 12.20 5.45
C ILE A 274 3.97 12.68 4.41
N GLY A 275 4.30 11.83 3.42
CA GLY A 275 5.28 12.17 2.37
C GLY A 275 4.91 13.42 1.58
N ARG A 276 3.60 13.64 1.33
CA ARG A 276 3.05 14.77 0.58
C ARG A 276 2.77 16.02 1.42
N SER A 277 2.79 15.92 2.75
CA SER A 277 2.46 17.02 3.65
C SER A 277 3.69 17.84 4.06
N ASP A 278 3.46 19.07 4.54
CA ASP A 278 4.44 19.90 5.23
C ASP A 278 4.35 19.66 6.74
N VAL A 279 3.11 19.45 7.22
CA VAL A 279 2.81 19.23 8.64
C VAL A 279 1.90 18.00 8.77
N ALA A 280 2.23 17.11 9.72
CA ALA A 280 1.38 15.97 10.07
C ALA A 280 0.70 16.21 11.43
N ILE A 281 -0.63 16.02 11.47
CA ILE A 281 -1.40 16.00 12.72
C ILE A 281 -1.56 14.55 13.13
N LEU A 282 -0.82 14.12 14.16
CA LEU A 282 -0.95 12.78 14.74
C LEU A 282 -2.06 12.79 15.80
N VAL A 283 -3.18 12.11 15.48
CA VAL A 283 -4.34 12.02 16.37
C VAL A 283 -4.19 10.80 17.28
N ILE A 284 -4.10 11.06 18.59
CA ILE A 284 -3.96 10.06 19.66
C ILE A 284 -5.28 9.97 20.41
N ASP A 285 -5.77 8.75 20.66
CA ASP A 285 -6.94 8.51 21.49
C ASP A 285 -6.55 8.51 22.97
N ALA A 286 -7.00 9.50 23.73
CA ALA A 286 -6.68 9.68 25.14
C ALA A 286 -7.12 8.47 26.00
N VAL A 287 -8.25 7.82 25.66
CA VAL A 287 -8.80 6.70 26.43
C VAL A 287 -7.91 5.46 26.34
N SER A 288 -7.41 5.15 25.14
CA SER A 288 -6.52 3.99 24.93
C SER A 288 -5.04 4.29 25.18
N GLY A 289 -4.68 5.56 25.37
CA GLY A 289 -3.31 5.99 25.52
C GLY A 289 -2.46 5.80 24.26
N ILE A 290 -1.14 5.94 24.42
CA ILE A 290 -0.18 5.74 23.33
C ILE A 290 -0.01 4.24 23.06
N THR A 291 -0.18 3.84 21.81
CA THR A 291 -0.02 2.45 21.36
C THR A 291 1.22 2.30 20.46
N ALA A 292 1.67 1.06 20.23
CA ALA A 292 2.77 0.77 19.30
C ALA A 292 2.50 1.36 17.90
N GLN A 293 1.25 1.34 17.43
CA GLN A 293 0.88 1.92 16.13
C GLN A 293 1.06 3.44 16.11
N ASP A 294 0.73 4.15 17.19
CA ASP A 294 0.94 5.59 17.29
C ASP A 294 2.44 5.92 17.26
N THR A 295 3.27 5.10 17.94
CA THR A 295 4.73 5.24 17.93
C THR A 295 5.32 5.00 16.55
N HIS A 296 4.83 4.01 15.80
CA HIS A 296 5.27 3.76 14.42
C HIS A 296 4.95 4.93 13.49
N ILE A 297 3.72 5.47 13.57
CA ILE A 297 3.34 6.63 12.75
C ILE A 297 4.21 7.84 13.10
N ALA A 298 4.50 8.06 14.39
CA ALA A 298 5.40 9.13 14.81
C ALA A 298 6.83 8.93 14.26
N GLY A 299 7.31 7.69 14.21
CA GLY A 299 8.56 7.30 13.55
C GLY A 299 8.58 7.71 12.08
N PHE A 300 7.53 7.37 11.32
CA PHE A 300 7.43 7.74 9.89
C PHE A 300 7.43 9.25 9.68
N ILE A 301 6.74 10.02 10.53
CA ILE A 301 6.75 11.49 10.44
C ILE A 301 8.17 12.04 10.64
N LYS A 302 8.88 11.51 11.64
CA LYS A 302 10.27 11.87 11.94
C LYS A 302 11.19 11.53 10.78
N ASP A 303 11.10 10.30 10.24
CA ASP A 303 11.97 9.83 9.15
C ASP A 303 11.71 10.57 7.84
N ALA A 304 10.48 11.04 7.63
CA ALA A 304 10.11 11.92 6.52
C ALA A 304 10.51 13.39 6.74
N TRP A 305 11.15 13.73 7.87
CA TRP A 305 11.55 15.10 8.25
C TRP A 305 10.40 16.11 8.21
N LYS A 306 9.20 15.68 8.62
CA LYS A 306 8.01 16.54 8.65
C LYS A 306 7.74 17.08 10.05
N SER A 307 7.18 18.30 10.11
CA SER A 307 6.69 18.86 11.35
C SER A 307 5.50 18.05 11.87
N VAL A 308 5.37 17.91 13.22
CA VAL A 308 4.29 17.15 13.85
C VAL A 308 3.52 17.98 14.85
N ILE A 309 2.18 17.86 14.80
CA ILE A 309 1.27 18.36 15.83
C ILE A 309 0.63 17.13 16.48
N LEU A 310 0.76 16.98 17.80
CA LEU A 310 0.11 15.93 18.56
C LEU A 310 -1.30 16.41 18.98
N ALA A 311 -2.34 15.78 18.42
CA ALA A 311 -3.73 16.04 18.77
C ALA A 311 -4.27 14.92 19.67
N VAL A 312 -4.38 15.19 20.96
CA VAL A 312 -4.95 14.21 21.92
C VAL A 312 -6.46 14.38 21.93
N ASN A 313 -7.14 13.40 21.31
CA ASN A 313 -8.59 13.39 21.13
C ASN A 313 -9.30 12.54 22.19
N LYS A 314 -10.61 12.71 22.33
CA LYS A 314 -11.48 12.05 23.33
C LYS A 314 -11.09 12.38 24.78
N TRP A 315 -10.51 13.56 24.99
CA TRP A 315 -10.09 14.02 26.31
C TRP A 315 -11.25 14.17 27.29
N ASP A 316 -12.44 14.40 26.77
CA ASP A 316 -13.72 14.47 27.50
C ASP A 316 -14.12 13.14 28.16
N LEU A 317 -13.59 12.01 27.68
CA LEU A 317 -13.85 10.68 28.21
C LEU A 317 -12.87 10.24 29.30
N ILE A 318 -11.86 11.06 29.63
CA ILE A 318 -10.92 10.78 30.71
C ILE A 318 -11.53 11.23 32.03
N GLU A 319 -11.70 10.28 32.95
CA GLU A 319 -12.06 10.60 34.33
C GLU A 319 -10.95 11.42 34.99
N LYS A 320 -11.36 12.51 35.68
CA LYS A 320 -10.43 13.40 36.39
C LYS A 320 -10.03 12.81 37.72
#